data_053a92361abd3820be25667b5741a8e5
#
_entry.id   053a92361abd3820be25667b5741a8e5
#
_cell.length_a   1.000
_cell.length_b   1.000
_cell.length_c   1.000
_cell.angle_alpha   90.00
_cell.angle_beta   90.00
_cell.angle_gamma   90.00
#
_symmetry.space_group_name_H-M   'P 1'
#
loop_
_entity.id
_entity.type
_entity.pdbx_description
1 polymer ?
#
loop_
_entity_poly.entity_id
_entity_poly.type
_entity_poly.pdbx_seq_one_letter_code
_entity_poly.pdbx_strand_id
1 'polypeptide(L)' 'MFMVEVKCSKCGNTFEGKTEKKAKKKLMKHAKEHHSE' A
#
# COMPACT_ATOMS: atom_id res chain seq x y z
N MET A 1 14.13 8.22 -11.36
CA MET A 1 12.80 8.24 -10.79
C MET A 1 12.34 6.87 -10.42
N PHE A 2 12.24 6.64 -9.16
CA PHE A 2 11.90 5.31 -8.72
C PHE A 2 10.72 5.40 -7.79
N MET A 3 9.55 5.10 -8.31
CA MET A 3 8.36 5.06 -7.49
C MET A 3 7.76 3.69 -7.63
N VAL A 4 7.46 3.11 -6.50
CA VAL A 4 6.87 1.79 -6.45
C VAL A 4 5.41 1.96 -6.10
N GLU A 5 4.54 1.29 -6.84
CA GLU A 5 3.12 1.33 -6.58
C GLU A 5 2.64 -0.03 -6.12
N VAL A 6 1.77 -0.01 -5.13
CA VAL A 6 1.12 -1.23 -4.70
C VAL A 6 -0.37 -0.97 -4.67
N LYS A 7 -1.12 -1.98 -5.01
CA LYS A 7 -2.57 -1.85 -5.12
C LYS A 7 -3.24 -2.77 -4.12
N CYS A 8 -4.21 -2.24 -3.41
CA CYS A 8 -4.97 -3.04 -2.48
C CYS A 8 -6.02 -3.82 -3.26
N SER A 9 -5.92 -5.14 -3.23
CA SER A 9 -6.83 -5.97 -4.01
C SER A 9 -8.23 -5.97 -3.41
N LYS A 10 -8.38 -5.52 -2.20
CA LYS A 10 -9.71 -5.55 -1.57
C LYS A 10 -10.53 -4.32 -1.89
N CYS A 11 -9.91 -3.17 -1.99
CA CYS A 11 -10.66 -1.97 -2.27
C CYS A 11 -10.16 -1.24 -3.52
N GLY A 12 -9.08 -1.70 -4.10
CA GLY A 12 -8.60 -1.13 -5.34
C GLY A 12 -7.85 0.17 -5.21
N ASN A 13 -7.54 0.58 -3.99
CA ASN A 13 -6.76 1.78 -3.80
C ASN A 13 -5.31 1.53 -4.17
N THR A 14 -4.64 2.58 -4.62
CA THR A 14 -3.25 2.48 -5.01
C THR A 14 -2.41 3.33 -4.06
N PHE A 15 -1.26 2.80 -3.69
CA PHE A 15 -0.34 3.48 -2.80
C PHE A 15 1.03 3.54 -3.44
N GLU A 16 1.71 4.65 -3.28
CA GLU A 16 3.04 4.84 -3.86
C GLU A 16 4.03 5.12 -2.76
N GLY A 17 5.26 4.71 -3.02
CA GLY A 17 6.36 5.01 -2.12
C GLY A 17 7.65 5.10 -2.91
N LYS A 18 8.67 5.67 -2.30
CA LYS A 18 9.97 5.77 -2.96
C LYS A 18 10.59 4.40 -3.14
N THR A 19 10.29 3.49 -2.23
CA THR A 19 10.80 2.13 -2.32
C THR A 19 9.64 1.18 -2.09
N GLU A 20 9.87 -0.05 -2.48
CA GLU A 20 8.87 -1.08 -2.29
C GLU A 20 8.49 -1.21 -0.83
N LYS A 21 9.46 -1.06 0.03
CA LYS A 21 9.23 -1.19 1.45
C LYS A 21 8.27 -0.11 1.94
N LYS A 22 8.47 1.11 1.48
CA LYS A 22 7.61 2.21 1.90
C LYS A 22 6.21 2.08 1.35
N ALA A 23 6.09 1.69 0.10
CA ALA A 23 4.79 1.51 -0.51
C ALA A 23 4.04 0.39 0.19
N LYS A 24 4.74 -0.69 0.48
CA LYS A 24 4.13 -1.83 1.15
C LYS A 24 3.69 -1.45 2.56
N LYS A 25 4.44 -0.59 3.20
CA LYS A 25 4.11 -0.18 4.55
C LYS A 25 2.80 0.60 4.56
N LYS A 26 2.61 1.45 3.57
CA LYS A 26 1.36 2.19 3.44
C LYS A 26 0.20 1.25 3.24
N LEU A 27 0.40 0.26 2.40
CA LEU A 27 -0.65 -0.72 2.14
C LEU A 27 -0.98 -1.50 3.41
N MET A 28 0.02 -1.88 4.16
CA MET A 28 -0.21 -2.62 5.40
C MET A 28 -0.99 -1.79 6.40
N LYS A 29 -0.66 -0.52 6.49
CA LYS A 29 -1.39 0.35 7.40
C LYS A 29 -2.84 0.47 6.97
N HIS A 30 -3.07 0.61 5.67
CA HIS A 30 -4.42 0.69 5.15
C HIS A 30 -5.20 -0.59 5.47
N ALA A 31 -4.57 -1.72 5.24
CA ALA A 31 -5.22 -2.99 5.50
C ALA A 31 -5.53 -3.15 6.98
N LYS A 32 -4.63 -2.70 7.81
CA LYS A 32 -4.82 -2.82 9.24
C LYS A 32 -5.99 -1.96 9.70
N GLU A 33 -6.15 -0.80 9.11
CA GLU A 33 -7.20 0.11 9.54
C GLU A 33 -8.53 -0.20 8.90
N HIS A 34 -8.53 -0.68 7.68
CA HIS A 34 -9.75 -0.86 6.93
C HIS A 34 -10.13 -2.32 6.72
N HIS A 35 -9.15 -3.18 6.74
CA HIS A 35 -9.42 -4.59 6.50
C HIS A 35 -8.87 -5.47 7.60
N SER A 36 -8.70 -4.92 8.77
CA SER A 36 -8.13 -5.71 9.84
C SER A 36 -9.15 -6.73 10.31
N GLU A 37 -8.67 -7.87 10.64
CA GLU A 37 -9.51 -8.96 11.07
C GLU A 37 -9.42 -9.14 12.56
#